data_1d95169120ff5b5d2c90bb6c10b7bcb7
#
_entry.id   1d95169120ff5b5d2c90bb6c10b7bcb7
#
_cell.length_a   1.000
_cell.length_b   1.000
_cell.length_c   1.000
_cell.angle_alpha   90.00
_cell.angle_beta   90.00
_cell.angle_gamma   90.00
#
_symmetry.space_group_name_H-M   'P 1'
#
loop_
_entity.id
_entity.type
_entity.pdbx_description
1 polymer ?
#
loop_
_entity_poly.entity_id
_entity_poly.type
_entity_poly.pdbx_seq_one_letter_code
_entity_poly.pdbx_strand_id
1 'polypeptide(L)'
;MLFVGDLSDGDLRLVKAIAALPLPTAVILGNHDHGKDASGQVFQQQLNLLGPRHCAWDLRRWDLDAAIDSEGSVAPPAVSVLGARPGSAGGGFHLSKAITAVYGPLKLEQSATRLVDAAAHAPLDQPLVVLAHVGPSGLGSEVSSLCGRDWKRPAIDWGDQDLALALERIRSTRPLPLVVFGHMHHRLKRGQGERSTFLMDRRGTAYLNAACVPRCGQDAAGRDLIHWAWVEFQGLQLTHASHRWYAPDGSLVYAETLWQRSEQPRHQEVSPC
;
A
#
# COMPACT_ATOMS: atom_id res chain seq x y z
N MET A 1 -4.58 9.46 1.41
CA MET A 1 -3.40 8.96 2.15
C MET A 1 -3.59 7.48 2.43
N LEU A 2 -2.54 6.64 2.28
CA LEU A 2 -2.60 5.20 2.50
C LEU A 2 -1.65 4.81 3.65
N PHE A 3 -2.15 4.00 4.60
CA PHE A 3 -1.37 3.46 5.71
C PHE A 3 -1.24 1.93 5.55
N VAL A 4 -0.02 1.45 5.47
CA VAL A 4 0.31 0.06 5.16
C VAL A 4 0.44 -0.85 6.40
N GLY A 5 -0.05 -0.42 7.55
CA GLY A 5 -0.04 -1.19 8.80
C GLY A 5 1.21 -1.00 9.68
N ASP A 6 1.24 -1.73 10.78
CA ASP A 6 2.21 -1.62 11.88
C ASP A 6 2.29 -0.18 12.41
N LEU A 7 1.09 0.33 12.76
CA LEU A 7 0.91 1.71 13.17
C LEU A 7 1.38 1.95 14.61
N SER A 8 1.10 1.02 15.53
CA SER A 8 1.02 1.41 16.93
C SER A 8 1.35 0.34 17.97
N ASP A 9 1.68 -0.90 17.63
CA ASP A 9 1.86 -2.00 18.60
C ASP A 9 0.73 -2.09 19.66
N GLY A 10 -0.50 -1.76 19.27
CA GLY A 10 -1.67 -1.76 20.13
C GLY A 10 -1.99 -0.42 20.82
N ASP A 11 -1.19 0.63 20.64
CA ASP A 11 -1.47 1.97 21.16
C ASP A 11 -2.55 2.67 20.32
N LEU A 12 -3.66 3.02 20.94
CA LEU A 12 -4.79 3.64 20.27
C LEU A 12 -4.63 5.14 19.98
N ARG A 13 -3.60 5.81 20.53
CA ARG A 13 -3.41 7.26 20.34
C ARG A 13 -3.13 7.62 18.89
N LEU A 14 -2.21 6.89 18.25
CA LEU A 14 -1.89 7.10 16.82
C LEU A 14 -3.07 6.74 15.93
N VAL A 15 -3.79 5.66 16.24
CA VAL A 15 -4.99 5.26 15.49
C VAL A 15 -6.06 6.34 15.55
N LYS A 16 -6.29 6.97 16.73
CA LYS A 16 -7.18 8.12 16.88
C LYS A 16 -6.73 9.32 16.05
N ALA A 17 -5.44 9.62 16.04
CA ALA A 17 -4.89 10.71 15.23
C ALA A 17 -5.10 10.48 13.74
N ILE A 18 -4.87 9.26 13.25
CA ILE A 18 -5.13 8.88 11.85
C ILE A 18 -6.63 8.97 11.52
N ALA A 19 -7.49 8.51 12.43
CA ALA A 19 -8.94 8.59 12.25
C ALA A 19 -9.46 10.04 12.19
N ALA A 20 -8.74 10.99 12.77
CA ALA A 20 -9.09 12.41 12.77
C ALA A 20 -8.52 13.21 11.59
N LEU A 21 -7.74 12.60 10.70
CA LEU A 21 -7.16 13.31 9.55
C LEU A 21 -8.26 13.88 8.64
N PRO A 22 -8.17 15.18 8.26
CA PRO A 22 -9.18 15.86 7.43
C PRO A 22 -8.95 15.61 5.92
N LEU A 23 -8.59 14.38 5.54
CA LEU A 23 -8.33 14.02 4.13
C LEU A 23 -8.72 12.56 3.86
N PRO A 24 -8.98 12.19 2.60
CA PRO A 24 -9.26 10.81 2.21
C PRO A 24 -8.16 9.87 2.68
N THR A 25 -8.53 8.88 3.49
CA THR A 25 -7.57 7.99 4.14
C THR A 25 -8.05 6.55 4.07
N ALA A 26 -7.16 5.63 3.65
CA ALA A 26 -7.37 4.19 3.79
C ALA A 26 -6.26 3.56 4.63
N VAL A 27 -6.65 2.62 5.46
CA VAL A 27 -5.79 1.96 6.44
C VAL A 27 -5.95 0.45 6.34
N ILE A 28 -4.84 -0.26 6.21
CA ILE A 28 -4.76 -1.68 6.52
C ILE A 28 -3.99 -1.84 7.84
N LEU A 29 -4.47 -2.67 8.75
CA LEU A 29 -3.75 -2.96 9.99
C LEU A 29 -2.73 -4.09 9.76
N GLY A 30 -1.55 -3.96 10.33
CA GLY A 30 -0.45 -4.93 10.24
C GLY A 30 -0.45 -5.95 11.37
N ASN A 31 0.56 -6.79 11.39
CA ASN A 31 0.68 -7.88 12.36
C ASN A 31 1.08 -7.41 13.77
N HIS A 32 1.66 -6.22 13.91
CA HIS A 32 1.99 -5.62 15.21
C HIS A 32 0.82 -4.83 15.82
N ASP A 33 -0.19 -4.42 15.04
CA ASP A 33 -1.21 -3.49 15.50
C ASP A 33 -2.09 -4.03 16.63
N HIS A 34 -2.28 -5.36 16.75
CA HIS A 34 -2.98 -5.92 17.91
C HIS A 34 -2.10 -6.01 19.19
N GLY A 35 -0.81 -5.63 19.10
CA GLY A 35 0.13 -5.75 20.21
C GLY A 35 0.25 -7.20 20.70
N LYS A 36 0.16 -7.39 22.00
CA LYS A 36 0.18 -8.72 22.66
C LYS A 36 -1.21 -9.32 22.87
N ASP A 37 -2.28 -8.61 22.45
CA ASP A 37 -3.64 -9.09 22.63
C ASP A 37 -3.99 -10.20 21.64
N ALA A 38 -4.25 -11.38 22.16
CA ALA A 38 -4.72 -12.52 21.37
C ALA A 38 -6.25 -12.65 21.33
N SER A 39 -6.97 -11.87 22.13
CA SER A 39 -8.44 -11.91 22.19
C SER A 39 -9.12 -11.19 21.02
N GLY A 40 -8.40 -10.30 20.34
CA GLY A 40 -8.91 -9.44 19.27
C GLY A 40 -9.60 -8.16 19.75
N GLN A 41 -9.66 -7.92 21.07
CA GLN A 41 -10.33 -6.72 21.61
C GLN A 41 -9.62 -5.44 21.18
N VAL A 42 -8.29 -5.38 21.29
CA VAL A 42 -7.48 -4.23 20.85
C VAL A 42 -7.66 -3.99 19.35
N PHE A 43 -7.63 -5.06 18.56
CA PHE A 43 -7.84 -4.96 17.11
C PHE A 43 -9.24 -4.43 16.80
N GLN A 44 -10.28 -4.96 17.46
CA GLN A 44 -11.65 -4.46 17.29
C GLN A 44 -11.82 -3.00 17.69
N GLN A 45 -11.14 -2.55 18.75
CA GLN A 45 -11.14 -1.14 19.14
C GLN A 45 -10.51 -0.24 18.07
N GLN A 46 -9.42 -0.69 17.45
CA GLN A 46 -8.80 0.04 16.34
C GLN A 46 -9.73 0.13 15.13
N LEU A 47 -10.41 -0.98 14.76
CA LEU A 47 -11.42 -0.98 13.71
C LEU A 47 -12.54 0.02 13.97
N ASN A 48 -13.06 0.04 15.20
CA ASN A 48 -14.13 0.96 15.59
C ASN A 48 -13.68 2.43 15.51
N LEU A 49 -12.43 2.72 15.90
CA LEU A 49 -11.85 4.08 15.80
C LEU A 49 -11.64 4.51 14.34
N LEU A 50 -11.12 3.63 13.51
CA LEU A 50 -10.85 3.92 12.09
C LEU A 50 -12.16 4.01 11.29
N GLY A 51 -13.19 3.28 11.70
CA GLY A 51 -14.47 3.26 11.02
C GLY A 51 -14.30 2.97 9.50
N PRO A 52 -14.86 3.82 8.62
CA PRO A 52 -14.81 3.59 7.18
C PRO A 52 -13.40 3.77 6.57
N ARG A 53 -12.39 4.21 7.32
CA ARG A 53 -11.01 4.30 6.85
C ARG A 53 -10.31 2.94 6.79
N HIS A 54 -10.73 1.98 7.61
CA HIS A 54 -10.20 0.62 7.54
C HIS A 54 -10.80 -0.14 6.36
N CYS A 55 -9.97 -0.81 5.55
CA CYS A 55 -10.38 -1.41 4.29
C CYS A 55 -10.06 -2.91 4.13
N ALA A 56 -9.87 -3.68 5.23
CA ALA A 56 -9.55 -5.11 5.16
C ALA A 56 -10.60 -5.91 4.37
N TRP A 57 -10.16 -6.61 3.33
CA TRP A 57 -11.03 -7.35 2.38
C TRP A 57 -12.19 -6.51 1.85
N ASP A 58 -11.99 -5.20 1.71
CA ASP A 58 -13.06 -4.26 1.37
C ASP A 58 -12.54 -3.17 0.44
N LEU A 59 -13.45 -2.56 -0.31
CA LEU A 59 -13.17 -1.52 -1.27
C LEU A 59 -13.51 -0.16 -0.68
N ARG A 60 -12.59 0.81 -0.80
CA ARG A 60 -12.85 2.22 -0.58
C ARG A 60 -12.83 2.96 -1.90
N ARG A 61 -13.86 3.72 -2.13
CA ARG A 61 -14.00 4.55 -3.31
C ARG A 61 -13.97 6.00 -2.87
N TRP A 62 -13.10 6.76 -3.52
CA TRP A 62 -13.10 8.20 -3.40
C TRP A 62 -13.58 8.75 -4.74
N ASP A 63 -14.88 8.89 -4.86
CA ASP A 63 -15.52 9.71 -5.86
C ASP A 63 -15.25 11.13 -5.37
N LEU A 64 -14.21 11.75 -5.90
CA LEU A 64 -14.02 13.16 -5.71
C LEU A 64 -15.16 13.79 -6.48
N ASP A 65 -16.21 14.24 -5.77
CA ASP A 65 -17.20 15.12 -6.34
C ASP A 65 -16.42 16.17 -7.12
N ALA A 66 -16.73 16.31 -8.39
CA ALA A 66 -16.13 17.31 -9.25
C ALA A 66 -16.50 18.70 -8.73
N ALA A 67 -15.89 19.11 -7.63
CA ALA A 67 -15.83 20.49 -7.25
C ALA A 67 -14.99 21.15 -8.33
N ILE A 68 -15.66 21.73 -9.30
CA ILE A 68 -15.07 22.74 -10.18
C ILE A 68 -14.61 23.82 -9.21
N ASP A 69 -13.29 23.90 -8.98
CA ASP A 69 -12.77 25.03 -8.23
C ASP A 69 -13.10 26.33 -8.97
N SER A 70 -13.03 27.44 -8.27
CA SER A 70 -13.31 28.76 -8.83
C SER A 70 -12.41 29.14 -10.01
N GLU A 71 -11.45 28.31 -10.39
CA GLU A 71 -10.49 28.48 -11.47
C GLU A 71 -10.76 27.57 -12.69
N GLY A 72 -11.82 26.71 -12.64
CA GLY A 72 -12.18 25.82 -13.74
C GLY A 72 -11.28 24.59 -13.88
N SER A 73 -10.53 24.23 -12.85
CA SER A 73 -9.69 23.04 -12.83
C SER A 73 -10.53 21.77 -12.71
N VAL A 74 -10.23 20.78 -13.52
CA VAL A 74 -10.89 19.46 -13.48
C VAL A 74 -10.46 18.75 -12.22
N ALA A 75 -11.41 18.35 -11.38
CA ALA A 75 -11.15 17.55 -10.19
C ALA A 75 -10.25 16.35 -10.51
N PRO A 76 -9.30 16.01 -9.61
CA PRO A 76 -8.46 14.84 -9.82
C PRO A 76 -9.31 13.57 -9.95
N PRO A 77 -8.91 12.61 -10.79
CA PRO A 77 -9.71 11.42 -11.01
C PRO A 77 -9.94 10.66 -9.71
N ALA A 78 -11.16 10.18 -9.53
CA ALA A 78 -11.52 9.29 -8.44
C ALA A 78 -10.59 8.06 -8.42
N VAL A 79 -10.34 7.50 -7.25
CA VAL A 79 -9.49 6.31 -7.07
C VAL A 79 -10.21 5.27 -6.22
N SER A 80 -10.09 4.01 -6.60
CA SER A 80 -10.55 2.87 -5.83
C SER A 80 -9.39 2.22 -5.09
N VAL A 81 -9.54 1.99 -3.79
CA VAL A 81 -8.53 1.33 -2.94
C VAL A 81 -9.10 0.03 -2.38
N LEU A 82 -8.52 -1.09 -2.78
CA LEU A 82 -8.85 -2.41 -2.27
C LEU A 82 -7.88 -2.77 -1.14
N GLY A 83 -8.39 -2.97 0.06
CA GLY A 83 -7.57 -3.43 1.17
C GLY A 83 -7.43 -4.95 1.20
N ALA A 84 -6.20 -5.43 1.36
CA ALA A 84 -5.87 -6.84 1.46
C ALA A 84 -6.19 -7.45 2.83
N ARG A 85 -5.64 -8.61 3.13
CA ARG A 85 -5.77 -9.29 4.43
C ARG A 85 -5.09 -8.48 5.53
N PRO A 86 -5.81 -8.12 6.62
CA PRO A 86 -5.20 -7.43 7.76
C PRO A 86 -4.36 -8.39 8.60
N GLY A 87 -3.41 -7.83 9.35
CA GLY A 87 -2.62 -8.55 10.33
C GLY A 87 -1.75 -9.67 9.75
N SER A 88 -1.42 -9.60 8.46
CA SER A 88 -0.51 -10.56 7.85
C SER A 88 0.91 -10.36 8.36
N ALA A 89 1.58 -11.47 8.68
CA ALA A 89 3.02 -11.51 8.97
C ALA A 89 3.84 -12.11 7.81
N GLY A 90 3.20 -12.42 6.67
CA GLY A 90 3.85 -13.07 5.54
C GLY A 90 4.23 -14.53 5.77
N GLY A 91 4.98 -15.10 4.84
CA GLY A 91 5.59 -16.45 4.98
C GLY A 91 4.61 -17.61 4.91
N GLY A 92 3.44 -17.41 4.35
CA GLY A 92 2.38 -18.38 4.22
C GLY A 92 1.03 -17.84 4.67
N PHE A 93 -0.04 -18.62 4.47
CA PHE A 93 -1.37 -18.20 4.89
C PHE A 93 -1.67 -18.66 6.31
N HIS A 94 -1.76 -17.71 7.22
CA HIS A 94 -2.28 -17.95 8.58
C HIS A 94 -2.94 -16.66 9.10
N LEU A 95 -3.88 -16.82 10.00
CA LEU A 95 -4.48 -15.73 10.75
C LEU A 95 -4.01 -15.82 12.21
N SER A 96 -3.60 -14.71 12.79
CA SER A 96 -3.33 -14.66 14.24
C SER A 96 -4.61 -14.95 15.02
N LYS A 97 -4.47 -15.28 16.30
CA LYS A 97 -5.63 -15.51 17.19
C LYS A 97 -6.51 -14.25 17.23
N ALA A 98 -5.93 -13.07 17.32
CA ALA A 98 -6.66 -11.79 17.33
C ALA A 98 -7.47 -11.59 16.05
N ILE A 99 -6.85 -11.81 14.88
CA ILE A 99 -7.56 -11.68 13.59
C ILE A 99 -8.66 -12.73 13.45
N THR A 100 -8.40 -13.98 13.87
CA THR A 100 -9.40 -15.05 13.86
C THR A 100 -10.58 -14.74 14.78
N ALA A 101 -10.33 -14.12 15.93
CA ALA A 101 -11.40 -13.73 16.86
C ALA A 101 -12.35 -12.67 16.26
N VAL A 102 -11.81 -11.76 15.43
CA VAL A 102 -12.59 -10.67 14.82
C VAL A 102 -13.28 -11.10 13.53
N TYR A 103 -12.59 -11.82 12.64
CA TYR A 103 -13.08 -12.13 11.29
C TYR A 103 -13.51 -13.59 11.08
N GLY A 104 -13.33 -14.43 12.11
CA GLY A 104 -13.53 -15.86 12.01
C GLY A 104 -12.35 -16.57 11.31
N PRO A 105 -12.35 -17.91 11.30
CA PRO A 105 -11.36 -18.70 10.59
C PRO A 105 -11.57 -18.59 9.07
N LEU A 106 -10.50 -18.41 8.31
CA LEU A 106 -10.51 -18.35 6.86
C LEU A 106 -9.43 -19.24 6.28
N LYS A 107 -9.67 -19.78 5.11
CA LYS A 107 -8.67 -20.44 4.25
C LYS A 107 -8.12 -19.47 3.22
N LEU A 108 -6.97 -19.77 2.66
CA LEU A 108 -6.30 -18.99 1.61
C LEU A 108 -7.26 -18.61 0.46
N GLU A 109 -7.97 -19.62 -0.08
CA GLU A 109 -8.93 -19.40 -1.17
C GLU A 109 -10.07 -18.47 -0.77
N GLN A 110 -10.58 -18.57 0.44
CA GLN A 110 -11.66 -17.70 0.92
C GLN A 110 -11.19 -16.25 1.06
N SER A 111 -9.94 -16.05 1.54
CA SER A 111 -9.33 -14.72 1.59
C SER A 111 -9.16 -14.14 0.20
N ALA A 112 -8.62 -14.90 -0.74
CA ALA A 112 -8.45 -14.47 -2.13
C ALA A 112 -9.80 -14.16 -2.80
N THR A 113 -10.83 -14.98 -2.59
CA THR A 113 -12.16 -14.76 -3.12
C THR A 113 -12.79 -13.46 -2.60
N ARG A 114 -12.69 -13.18 -1.30
CA ARG A 114 -13.14 -11.89 -0.73
C ARG A 114 -12.51 -10.68 -1.42
N LEU A 115 -11.22 -10.75 -1.76
CA LEU A 115 -10.53 -9.68 -2.47
C LEU A 115 -11.03 -9.51 -3.90
N VAL A 116 -11.25 -10.62 -4.61
CA VAL A 116 -11.80 -10.61 -5.98
C VAL A 116 -13.20 -10.03 -5.99
N ASP A 117 -14.05 -10.47 -5.06
CA ASP A 117 -15.45 -10.01 -4.95
C ASP A 117 -15.48 -8.50 -4.63
N ALA A 118 -14.65 -8.03 -3.70
CA ALA A 118 -14.55 -6.61 -3.40
C ALA A 118 -14.03 -5.79 -4.60
N ALA A 119 -13.02 -6.29 -5.32
CA ALA A 119 -12.48 -5.65 -6.51
C ALA A 119 -13.49 -5.50 -7.64
N ALA A 120 -14.44 -6.44 -7.76
CA ALA A 120 -15.50 -6.42 -8.78
C ALA A 120 -16.44 -5.21 -8.65
N HIS A 121 -16.51 -4.59 -7.47
CA HIS A 121 -17.33 -3.39 -7.23
C HIS A 121 -16.57 -2.08 -7.56
N ALA A 122 -15.30 -2.14 -7.92
CA ALA A 122 -14.55 -0.94 -8.32
C ALA A 122 -14.93 -0.54 -9.75
N PRO A 123 -15.24 0.75 -10.03
CA PRO A 123 -15.49 1.23 -11.39
C PRO A 123 -14.31 0.95 -12.31
N LEU A 124 -14.58 0.63 -13.58
CA LEU A 124 -13.53 0.32 -14.57
C LEU A 124 -12.81 1.57 -15.08
N ASP A 125 -13.40 2.72 -14.94
CA ASP A 125 -12.86 4.04 -15.31
C ASP A 125 -12.04 4.69 -14.20
N GLN A 126 -11.87 4.01 -13.06
CA GLN A 126 -11.03 4.44 -11.95
C GLN A 126 -9.81 3.53 -11.80
N PRO A 127 -8.62 4.08 -11.47
CA PRO A 127 -7.47 3.26 -11.13
C PRO A 127 -7.75 2.47 -9.84
N LEU A 128 -7.44 1.17 -9.87
CA LEU A 128 -7.52 0.30 -8.70
C LEU A 128 -6.15 0.22 -8.04
N VAL A 129 -6.04 0.70 -6.81
CA VAL A 129 -4.86 0.57 -5.96
C VAL A 129 -5.12 -0.53 -4.93
N VAL A 130 -4.26 -1.52 -4.86
CA VAL A 130 -4.33 -2.52 -3.79
C VAL A 130 -3.44 -2.09 -2.64
N LEU A 131 -4.03 -1.99 -1.44
CA LEU A 131 -3.37 -1.63 -0.19
C LEU A 131 -3.20 -2.88 0.66
N ALA A 132 -1.96 -3.29 0.95
CA ALA A 132 -1.65 -4.46 1.76
C ALA A 132 -0.70 -4.12 2.91
N HIS A 133 -0.66 -4.98 3.94
CA HIS A 133 0.43 -4.91 4.91
C HIS A 133 1.66 -5.63 4.39
N VAL A 134 1.54 -6.87 3.97
CA VAL A 134 2.61 -7.65 3.31
C VAL A 134 2.33 -7.70 1.83
N GLY A 135 3.38 -7.54 1.00
CA GLY A 135 3.26 -7.69 -0.45
C GLY A 135 2.92 -9.11 -0.90
N PRO A 136 2.50 -9.32 -2.14
CA PRO A 136 2.17 -10.65 -2.64
C PRO A 136 3.42 -11.54 -2.77
N SER A 137 3.23 -12.85 -2.69
CA SER A 137 4.27 -13.80 -3.11
C SER A 137 4.53 -13.69 -4.62
N GLY A 138 5.72 -14.11 -5.05
CA GLY A 138 6.16 -14.03 -6.45
C GLY A 138 7.04 -12.84 -6.77
N LEU A 139 7.39 -11.99 -5.77
CA LEU A 139 8.26 -10.81 -5.96
C LEU A 139 9.74 -11.08 -5.68
N GLY A 140 10.14 -12.34 -5.65
CA GLY A 140 11.52 -12.80 -5.48
C GLY A 140 11.84 -13.30 -4.08
N SER A 141 12.86 -14.17 -4.01
CA SER A 141 13.26 -14.92 -2.80
C SER A 141 14.59 -14.46 -2.19
N GLU A 142 15.33 -13.56 -2.86
CA GLU A 142 16.56 -13.01 -2.34
C GLU A 142 16.29 -12.06 -1.16
N VAL A 143 17.25 -11.90 -0.27
CA VAL A 143 17.12 -10.99 0.90
C VAL A 143 16.77 -9.54 0.48
N SER A 144 17.27 -9.11 -0.66
CA SER A 144 17.03 -7.78 -1.24
C SER A 144 15.77 -7.67 -2.09
N SER A 145 15.05 -8.78 -2.35
CA SER A 145 13.77 -8.76 -3.06
C SER A 145 12.68 -8.08 -2.22
N LEU A 146 11.64 -7.52 -2.86
CA LEU A 146 10.59 -6.73 -2.20
C LEU A 146 9.97 -7.45 -1.00
N CYS A 147 9.75 -8.77 -1.11
CA CYS A 147 9.19 -9.61 -0.05
C CYS A 147 10.17 -10.69 0.43
N GLY A 148 11.48 -10.57 0.16
CA GLY A 148 12.46 -11.55 0.56
C GLY A 148 12.73 -11.54 2.06
N ARG A 149 12.81 -12.71 2.68
CA ARG A 149 13.11 -12.85 4.12
C ARG A 149 14.60 -12.66 4.38
N ASP A 150 14.98 -11.71 5.23
CA ASP A 150 16.37 -11.37 5.55
C ASP A 150 16.80 -11.74 6.99
N TRP A 151 15.87 -12.05 7.90
CA TRP A 151 16.17 -12.32 9.32
C TRP A 151 16.49 -13.79 9.63
N LYS A 152 16.20 -14.70 8.70
CA LYS A 152 16.46 -16.14 8.85
C LYS A 152 16.91 -16.76 7.52
N ARG A 153 17.93 -17.62 7.56
CA ARG A 153 18.36 -18.42 6.39
C ARG A 153 17.59 -19.73 6.28
N PRO A 154 17.39 -20.26 5.07
CA PRO A 154 17.67 -19.61 3.80
C PRO A 154 16.76 -18.40 3.56
N ALA A 155 17.19 -17.47 2.69
CA ALA A 155 16.28 -16.47 2.16
C ALA A 155 15.18 -17.17 1.37
N ILE A 156 13.95 -16.72 1.52
CA ILE A 156 12.79 -17.23 0.77
C ILE A 156 11.85 -16.05 0.50
N ASP A 157 10.98 -16.23 -0.47
CA ASP A 157 9.83 -15.35 -0.65
C ASP A 157 8.93 -15.43 0.59
N TRP A 158 8.65 -14.27 1.18
CA TRP A 158 7.85 -14.13 2.40
C TRP A 158 6.50 -13.43 2.14
N GLY A 159 6.16 -13.22 0.86
CA GLY A 159 4.93 -12.56 0.45
C GLY A 159 3.67 -13.37 0.75
N ASP A 160 2.53 -12.69 0.67
CA ASP A 160 1.21 -13.26 0.90
C ASP A 160 0.69 -14.03 -0.32
N GLN A 161 0.40 -15.31 -0.12
CA GLN A 161 -0.06 -16.22 -1.17
C GLN A 161 -1.52 -15.94 -1.58
N ASP A 162 -2.39 -15.61 -0.63
CA ASP A 162 -3.78 -15.26 -0.90
C ASP A 162 -3.88 -13.95 -1.69
N LEU A 163 -3.02 -12.99 -1.40
CA LEU A 163 -2.92 -11.76 -2.18
C LEU A 163 -2.45 -12.05 -3.62
N ALA A 164 -1.38 -12.84 -3.79
CA ALA A 164 -0.89 -13.21 -5.12
C ALA A 164 -1.98 -13.88 -5.97
N LEU A 165 -2.72 -14.83 -5.38
CA LEU A 165 -3.84 -15.51 -6.04
C LEU A 165 -4.97 -14.54 -6.42
N ALA A 166 -5.32 -13.62 -5.52
CA ALA A 166 -6.34 -12.61 -5.80
C ALA A 166 -5.91 -11.66 -6.94
N LEU A 167 -4.68 -11.18 -6.92
CA LEU A 167 -4.14 -10.30 -7.96
C LEU A 167 -4.16 -10.96 -9.34
N GLU A 168 -3.83 -12.25 -9.44
CA GLU A 168 -3.89 -12.98 -10.70
C GLU A 168 -5.33 -13.02 -11.25
N ARG A 169 -6.31 -13.28 -10.39
CA ARG A 169 -7.73 -13.30 -10.76
C ARG A 169 -8.26 -11.91 -11.14
N ILE A 170 -7.91 -10.88 -10.37
CA ILE A 170 -8.33 -9.49 -10.65
C ILE A 170 -7.79 -9.03 -12.00
N ARG A 171 -6.53 -9.33 -12.31
CA ARG A 171 -5.89 -8.95 -13.58
C ARG A 171 -6.49 -9.62 -14.81
N SER A 172 -7.22 -10.71 -14.66
CA SER A 172 -7.95 -11.33 -15.78
C SER A 172 -9.18 -10.53 -16.20
N THR A 173 -9.65 -9.60 -15.36
CA THR A 173 -10.88 -8.84 -15.57
C THR A 173 -10.67 -7.34 -15.71
N ARG A 174 -9.55 -6.79 -15.20
CA ARG A 174 -9.29 -5.35 -15.22
C ARG A 174 -7.80 -5.01 -15.09
N PRO A 175 -7.37 -3.81 -15.54
CA PRO A 175 -6.04 -3.30 -15.23
C PRO A 175 -5.82 -3.14 -13.73
N LEU A 176 -4.60 -3.46 -13.28
CA LEU A 176 -4.16 -3.28 -11.90
C LEU A 176 -2.85 -2.47 -11.90
N PRO A 177 -2.93 -1.15 -11.80
CA PRO A 177 -1.75 -0.30 -11.95
C PRO A 177 -0.81 -0.31 -10.75
N LEU A 178 -1.32 -0.53 -9.51
CA LEU A 178 -0.49 -0.41 -8.30
C LEU A 178 -0.91 -1.36 -7.18
N VAL A 179 0.08 -2.00 -6.57
CA VAL A 179 -0.01 -2.68 -5.27
C VAL A 179 0.98 -1.99 -4.34
N VAL A 180 0.48 -1.39 -3.24
CA VAL A 180 1.31 -0.74 -2.23
C VAL A 180 1.24 -1.53 -0.92
N PHE A 181 2.39 -1.73 -0.28
CA PHE A 181 2.50 -2.53 0.95
C PHE A 181 3.66 -2.04 1.82
N GLY A 182 3.81 -2.65 3.01
CA GLY A 182 4.83 -2.34 3.99
C GLY A 182 5.54 -3.58 4.53
N HIS A 183 5.61 -3.72 5.84
CA HIS A 183 6.16 -4.85 6.61
C HIS A 183 7.66 -5.12 6.39
N MET A 184 8.09 -5.33 5.17
CA MET A 184 9.49 -5.59 4.83
C MET A 184 10.28 -4.28 4.81
N HIS A 185 10.93 -3.94 5.93
CA HIS A 185 11.73 -2.71 6.02
C HIS A 185 12.78 -2.65 4.91
N HIS A 186 13.02 -1.46 4.34
CA HIS A 186 13.96 -1.28 3.23
C HIS A 186 15.41 -1.59 3.67
N ARG A 187 15.79 -1.23 4.90
CA ARG A 187 17.10 -1.61 5.46
C ARG A 187 17.08 -3.07 5.92
N LEU A 188 18.01 -3.85 5.41
CA LEU A 188 18.13 -5.25 5.78
C LEU A 188 18.52 -5.41 7.25
N LYS A 189 17.85 -6.31 7.96
CA LYS A 189 17.95 -6.49 9.41
C LYS A 189 19.37 -6.80 9.90
N ARG A 190 20.20 -7.39 9.04
CA ARG A 190 21.60 -7.75 9.40
C ARG A 190 22.62 -6.76 8.85
N GLY A 191 22.21 -5.52 8.53
CA GLY A 191 23.11 -4.41 8.24
C GLY A 191 23.91 -4.52 6.94
N GLN A 192 23.45 -5.33 5.98
CA GLN A 192 24.20 -5.62 4.75
C GLN A 192 23.50 -5.09 3.49
N GLY A 193 23.04 -3.84 3.51
CA GLY A 193 22.47 -3.21 2.34
C GLY A 193 20.97 -2.90 2.48
N GLU A 194 20.36 -2.66 1.35
CA GLU A 194 18.96 -2.22 1.24
C GLU A 194 18.16 -3.17 0.35
N ARG A 195 16.88 -3.20 0.62
CA ARG A 195 15.86 -3.93 -0.14
C ARG A 195 15.37 -3.07 -1.28
N SER A 196 15.09 -3.68 -2.43
CA SER A 196 14.33 -3.04 -3.48
C SER A 196 12.96 -2.61 -2.95
N THR A 197 12.58 -1.36 -3.21
CA THR A 197 11.30 -0.82 -2.78
C THR A 197 10.29 -0.71 -3.92
N PHE A 198 10.74 -0.88 -5.16
CA PHE A 198 9.87 -0.77 -6.35
C PHE A 198 10.17 -1.84 -7.38
N LEU A 199 9.12 -2.32 -8.04
CA LEU A 199 9.18 -3.20 -9.20
C LEU A 199 7.99 -2.91 -10.13
N MET A 200 8.23 -2.76 -11.41
CA MET A 200 7.20 -2.79 -12.46
C MET A 200 7.23 -4.16 -13.13
N ASP A 201 6.13 -4.89 -13.11
CA ASP A 201 6.06 -6.17 -13.79
C ASP A 201 5.76 -6.02 -15.31
N ARG A 202 5.87 -7.14 -16.03
CA ARG A 202 5.65 -7.16 -17.50
C ARG A 202 4.19 -6.89 -17.89
N ARG A 203 3.24 -6.96 -16.96
CA ARG A 203 1.82 -6.65 -17.18
C ARG A 203 1.48 -5.19 -16.86
N GLY A 204 2.48 -4.39 -16.46
CA GLY A 204 2.31 -2.98 -16.12
C GLY A 204 1.78 -2.75 -14.71
N THR A 205 1.85 -3.73 -13.82
CA THR A 205 1.54 -3.54 -12.39
C THR A 205 2.80 -3.09 -11.67
N ALA A 206 2.70 -1.97 -10.98
CA ALA A 206 3.71 -1.50 -10.04
C ALA A 206 3.52 -2.13 -8.66
N TYR A 207 4.62 -2.55 -8.05
CA TYR A 207 4.70 -3.00 -6.66
C TYR A 207 5.58 -2.03 -5.90
N LEU A 208 5.00 -1.37 -4.89
CA LEU A 208 5.68 -0.36 -4.08
C LEU A 208 5.70 -0.80 -2.62
N ASN A 209 6.89 -1.10 -2.12
CA ASN A 209 7.12 -1.29 -0.70
C ASN A 209 7.36 0.08 -0.04
N ALA A 210 6.37 0.56 0.70
CA ALA A 210 6.42 1.85 1.37
C ALA A 210 7.09 1.81 2.77
N ALA A 211 7.69 0.67 3.17
CA ALA A 211 8.33 0.51 4.48
C ALA A 211 9.76 1.07 4.53
N CYS A 212 9.95 2.31 4.09
CA CYS A 212 11.19 3.06 4.31
C CYS A 212 11.25 3.51 5.78
N VAL A 213 12.01 2.80 6.60
CA VAL A 213 12.09 2.99 8.07
C VAL A 213 13.52 3.28 8.47
N PRO A 214 13.81 4.30 9.33
CA PRO A 214 12.84 5.15 10.01
C PRO A 214 12.16 6.14 9.07
N ARG A 215 10.90 6.49 9.37
CA ARG A 215 10.14 7.49 8.59
C ARG A 215 10.40 8.92 9.00
N CYS A 216 11.16 9.12 10.08
CA CYS A 216 11.61 10.40 10.54
C CYS A 216 13.14 10.40 10.59
N GLY A 217 13.75 11.51 10.26
CA GLY A 217 15.19 11.69 10.24
C GLY A 217 15.54 13.15 10.37
N GLN A 218 16.81 13.47 10.20
CA GLN A 218 17.29 14.84 10.14
C GLN A 218 18.20 15.02 8.93
N ASP A 219 18.17 16.20 8.34
CA ASP A 219 19.12 16.59 7.31
C ASP A 219 20.49 16.99 7.93
N ALA A 220 21.44 17.33 7.08
CA ALA A 220 22.76 17.75 7.50
C ALA A 220 22.77 19.03 8.36
N ALA A 221 21.71 19.84 8.30
CA ALA A 221 21.51 21.04 9.11
C ALA A 221 20.76 20.78 10.42
N GLY A 222 20.40 19.51 10.71
CA GLY A 222 19.66 19.11 11.91
C GLY A 222 18.15 19.41 11.84
N ARG A 223 17.59 19.71 10.66
CA ARG A 223 16.14 19.89 10.50
C ARG A 223 15.46 18.52 10.48
N ASP A 224 14.36 18.38 11.21
CA ASP A 224 13.54 17.18 11.18
C ASP A 224 12.96 16.95 9.79
N LEU A 225 12.94 15.70 9.37
CA LEU A 225 12.38 15.27 8.09
C LEU A 225 11.39 14.13 8.29
N ILE A 226 10.34 14.11 7.47
CA ILE A 226 9.32 13.06 7.44
C ILE A 226 9.31 12.44 6.04
N HIS A 227 9.36 11.12 5.98
CA HIS A 227 9.36 10.35 4.74
C HIS A 227 7.96 9.95 4.30
N TRP A 228 7.71 10.07 2.99
CA TRP A 228 6.52 9.55 2.31
C TRP A 228 6.92 8.80 1.04
N ALA A 229 6.27 7.67 0.78
CA ALA A 229 6.21 7.11 -0.58
C ALA A 229 5.12 7.86 -1.34
N TRP A 230 5.43 8.34 -2.54
CA TRP A 230 4.57 9.20 -3.35
C TRP A 230 4.32 8.56 -4.71
N VAL A 231 3.07 8.57 -5.16
CA VAL A 231 2.68 8.07 -6.48
C VAL A 231 1.76 9.06 -7.18
N GLU A 232 1.86 9.11 -8.50
CA GLU A 232 1.06 9.97 -9.35
C GLU A 232 0.40 9.15 -10.45
N PHE A 233 -0.86 9.51 -10.76
CA PHE A 233 -1.66 8.86 -11.80
C PHE A 233 -2.10 9.88 -12.84
N GLN A 234 -2.20 9.42 -14.09
CA GLN A 234 -2.92 10.10 -15.15
C GLN A 234 -3.98 9.14 -15.70
N GLY A 235 -5.26 9.44 -15.46
CA GLY A 235 -6.34 8.50 -15.72
C GLY A 235 -6.11 7.18 -14.95
N LEU A 236 -6.13 6.06 -15.65
CA LEU A 236 -5.94 4.73 -15.07
C LEU A 236 -4.46 4.34 -14.89
N GLN A 237 -3.52 5.17 -15.31
CA GLN A 237 -2.12 4.79 -15.42
C GLN A 237 -1.27 5.46 -14.36
N LEU A 238 -0.42 4.68 -13.68
CA LEU A 238 0.66 5.21 -12.87
C LEU A 238 1.64 5.96 -13.78
N THR A 239 2.04 7.17 -13.40
CA THR A 239 2.98 8.01 -14.15
C THR A 239 4.27 8.26 -13.40
N HIS A 240 4.23 8.23 -12.07
CA HIS A 240 5.42 8.47 -11.25
C HIS A 240 5.33 7.72 -9.91
N ALA A 241 6.48 7.27 -9.42
CA ALA A 241 6.67 6.75 -8.07
C ALA A 241 7.99 7.27 -7.50
N SER A 242 8.00 7.74 -6.25
CA SER A 242 9.19 8.28 -5.59
C SER A 242 9.14 8.13 -4.08
N HIS A 243 10.31 8.15 -3.45
CA HIS A 243 10.48 8.43 -2.03
C HIS A 243 10.71 9.92 -1.85
N ARG A 244 10.00 10.55 -0.92
CA ARG A 244 10.10 11.99 -0.68
C ARG A 244 10.28 12.27 0.81
N TRP A 245 11.14 13.24 1.11
CA TRP A 245 11.40 13.72 2.45
C TRP A 245 10.98 15.19 2.57
N TYR A 246 10.14 15.46 3.54
CA TYR A 246 9.58 16.78 3.77
C TYR A 246 10.00 17.31 5.12
N ALA A 247 10.26 18.63 5.20
CA ALA A 247 10.41 19.33 6.46
C ALA A 247 9.04 19.54 7.14
N PRO A 248 8.99 19.88 8.45
CA PRO A 248 7.73 20.08 9.19
C PRO A 248 6.84 21.20 8.63
N ASP A 249 7.40 22.16 7.90
CA ASP A 249 6.66 23.21 7.20
C ASP A 249 6.00 22.76 5.88
N GLY A 250 6.17 21.48 5.53
CA GLY A 250 5.64 20.89 4.29
C GLY A 250 6.53 21.08 3.06
N SER A 251 7.68 21.73 3.17
CA SER A 251 8.61 21.88 2.06
C SER A 251 9.29 20.55 1.70
N LEU A 252 9.34 20.24 0.40
CA LEU A 252 10.07 19.08 -0.12
C LEU A 252 11.58 19.36 -0.04
N VAL A 253 12.30 18.51 0.71
CA VAL A 253 13.76 18.63 0.90
C VAL A 253 14.54 17.70 -0.03
N TYR A 254 14.05 16.47 -0.20
CA TYR A 254 14.69 15.47 -1.03
C TYR A 254 13.65 14.56 -1.68
N ALA A 255 13.88 14.16 -2.93
CA ALA A 255 13.10 13.18 -3.64
C ALA A 255 14.02 12.21 -4.40
N GLU A 256 13.71 10.92 -4.27
CA GLU A 256 14.31 9.85 -5.04
C GLU A 256 13.24 9.27 -5.99
N THR A 257 13.42 9.43 -7.28
CA THR A 257 12.53 8.82 -8.28
C THR A 257 12.81 7.33 -8.37
N LEU A 258 11.81 6.51 -8.06
CA LEU A 258 11.85 5.06 -8.20
C LEU A 258 11.48 4.63 -9.61
N TRP A 259 10.52 5.32 -10.21
CA TRP A 259 10.05 5.07 -11.55
C TRP A 259 9.30 6.28 -12.11
N GLN A 260 9.43 6.48 -13.40
CA GLN A 260 8.70 7.49 -14.15
C GLN A 260 8.37 6.94 -15.54
N ARG A 261 7.13 7.13 -15.97
CA ARG A 261 6.72 6.79 -17.33
C ARG A 261 7.45 7.71 -18.30
N SER A 262 8.15 7.13 -19.28
CA SER A 262 8.69 7.90 -20.38
C SER A 262 7.54 8.51 -21.19
N GLU A 263 7.58 9.82 -21.43
CA GLU A 263 6.69 10.45 -22.39
C GLU A 263 6.93 9.82 -23.76
N GLN A 264 5.95 9.15 -24.32
CA GLN A 264 6.00 8.83 -25.74
C GLN A 264 5.92 10.18 -26.49
N PRO A 265 6.85 10.47 -27.42
CA PRO A 265 6.71 11.66 -28.23
C PRO A 265 5.34 11.60 -28.91
N ARG A 266 4.53 12.63 -28.74
CA ARG A 266 3.27 12.77 -29.48
C ARG A 266 3.65 12.71 -30.95
N HIS A 267 3.21 11.67 -31.66
CA HIS A 267 3.25 11.68 -33.10
C HIS A 267 2.50 12.95 -33.54
N GLN A 268 3.25 13.94 -34.03
CA GLN A 268 2.63 15.02 -34.79
C GLN A 268 1.97 14.34 -35.97
N GLU A 269 0.65 14.35 -36.02
CA GLU A 269 -0.10 14.03 -37.22
C GLU A 269 0.37 15.03 -38.27
N VAL A 270 1.18 14.57 -39.20
CA VAL A 270 1.50 15.32 -40.40
C VAL A 270 0.25 15.27 -41.27
N SER A 271 -0.51 16.35 -41.27
CA SER A 271 -1.61 16.50 -42.25
C SER A 271 -1.01 16.38 -43.64
N PRO A 272 -1.51 15.46 -44.48
CA PRO A 272 -1.09 15.44 -45.88
C PRO A 272 -1.61 16.70 -46.59
N CYS A 273 -0.71 17.37 -47.33
CA CYS A 273 -1.04 18.47 -48.24
C CYS A 273 -1.99 18.02 -49.35
#